data_d7185d42f2f883e8951fe094fc195c23
#
_entry.id   d7185d42f2f883e8951fe094fc195c23
#
_cell.length_a   1.000
_cell.length_b   1.000
_cell.length_c   1.000
_cell.angle_alpha   90.00
_cell.angle_beta   90.00
_cell.angle_gamma   90.00
#
_symmetry.space_group_name_H-M   'P 1'
#
loop_
_entity.id
_entity.type
_entity.pdbx_description
1 polymer ?
#
loop_
_entity_poly.entity_id
_entity_poly.type
_entity_poly.pdbx_seq_one_letter_code
_entity_poly.pdbx_strand_id
1 'polypeptide(L)'
;MTLFAGLARTRSGLLARLFGSRDQKVTPQWLGALEEALLRADVAVTLVDPVMAQARDLVLLEGIDTVPKVLDAVRGALVRVLGAEDLALRTSTVRPRVILLVGVNGSGKTTTAAKLAKRLKDAGESPLLVAADTFRAAAIEQLQAWAARLDVPVVAGKPDGDPAAIVFDGIAAGIARGSTTVIADTAGRLHTKAHLMDELGKVVRVAGRARAGAPDEVLLVLDGTAGQNAIEQARGFTAAAGVTGLVITKLDGTAKGGAVFRVASELHLPVKLLGVGETAADLVPMDPLAFVDALLPRS
;
A
#
# COMPACT_ATOMS: atom_id res chain seq x y z
N MET A 1 -14.06 -7.04 -3.34
CA MET A 1 -14.34 -6.01 -4.37
C MET A 1 -13.22 -6.06 -5.40
N THR A 2 -13.46 -5.79 -6.69
CA THR A 2 -12.37 -5.73 -7.67
C THR A 2 -11.65 -4.37 -7.59
N LEU A 3 -10.38 -4.32 -8.03
CA LEU A 3 -9.61 -3.06 -8.14
C LEU A 3 -10.39 -1.98 -8.92
N PHE A 4 -11.07 -2.38 -10.00
CA PHE A 4 -11.89 -1.49 -10.82
C PHE A 4 -13.05 -0.85 -10.05
N ALA A 5 -13.72 -1.60 -9.16
CA ALA A 5 -14.80 -1.07 -8.34
C ALA A 5 -14.27 -0.11 -7.26
N GLY A 6 -13.11 -0.43 -6.65
CA GLY A 6 -12.46 0.43 -5.66
C GLY A 6 -12.02 1.79 -6.21
N LEU A 7 -11.59 1.83 -7.47
CA LEU A 7 -11.13 3.06 -8.14
C LEU A 7 -12.21 3.76 -8.99
N ALA A 8 -13.47 3.33 -8.91
CA ALA A 8 -14.54 3.85 -9.77
C ALA A 8 -14.73 5.38 -9.67
N ARG A 9 -14.57 5.95 -8.48
CA ARG A 9 -14.68 7.42 -8.28
C ARG A 9 -13.56 8.19 -8.95
N THR A 10 -12.32 7.71 -8.85
CA THR A 10 -11.16 8.33 -9.53
C THR A 10 -11.34 8.25 -11.04
N ARG A 11 -11.73 7.07 -11.52
CA ARG A 11 -11.98 6.83 -12.94
C ARG A 11 -13.07 7.73 -13.52
N SER A 12 -14.22 7.87 -12.87
CA SER A 12 -15.32 8.70 -13.37
C SER A 12 -14.92 10.18 -13.51
N GLY A 13 -14.14 10.69 -12.58
CA GLY A 13 -13.60 12.07 -12.65
C GLY A 13 -12.62 12.28 -13.79
N LEU A 14 -11.76 11.30 -14.08
CA LEU A 14 -10.78 11.34 -15.18
C LEU A 14 -11.44 11.19 -16.54
N LEU A 15 -12.42 10.28 -16.67
CA LEU A 15 -12.99 9.88 -17.96
C LEU A 15 -13.97 10.89 -18.55
N ALA A 16 -14.72 11.61 -17.71
CA ALA A 16 -15.81 12.48 -18.16
C ALA A 16 -15.40 13.57 -19.20
N ARG A 17 -14.08 13.86 -19.30
CA ARG A 17 -13.54 14.91 -20.17
C ARG A 17 -12.60 14.42 -21.27
N LEU A 18 -12.13 13.17 -21.22
CA LEU A 18 -11.03 12.69 -22.07
C LEU A 18 -11.50 11.79 -23.23
N PHE A 19 -12.65 11.14 -23.09
CA PHE A 19 -13.08 10.17 -24.10
C PHE A 19 -14.15 10.75 -25.02
N GLY A 20 -13.71 11.06 -26.23
CA GLY A 20 -14.53 11.25 -27.41
C GLY A 20 -14.56 9.98 -28.28
N SER A 21 -14.79 10.11 -29.59
CA SER A 21 -14.74 9.00 -30.53
C SER A 21 -13.31 8.41 -30.67
N ARG A 22 -13.19 7.13 -31.05
CA ARG A 22 -11.89 6.44 -31.27
C ARG A 22 -10.97 7.13 -32.27
N ASP A 23 -11.52 7.90 -33.20
CA ASP A 23 -10.78 8.64 -34.24
C ASP A 23 -10.50 10.09 -33.85
N GLN A 24 -10.70 10.46 -32.58
CA GLN A 24 -10.48 11.82 -32.13
C GLN A 24 -8.98 12.17 -32.21
N LYS A 25 -8.69 13.28 -32.92
CA LYS A 25 -7.34 13.84 -32.94
C LYS A 25 -7.01 14.57 -31.65
N VAL A 26 -5.75 14.46 -31.27
CA VAL A 26 -5.22 15.19 -30.12
C VAL A 26 -5.12 16.66 -30.47
N THR A 27 -5.74 17.51 -29.66
CA THR A 27 -5.66 18.97 -29.77
C THR A 27 -4.94 19.54 -28.56
N PRO A 28 -4.42 20.78 -28.61
CA PRO A 28 -3.87 21.45 -27.42
C PRO A 28 -4.85 21.50 -26.25
N GLN A 29 -6.15 21.68 -26.55
CA GLN A 29 -7.21 21.67 -25.53
C GLN A 29 -7.37 20.29 -24.88
N TRP A 30 -7.26 19.22 -25.66
CA TRP A 30 -7.32 17.86 -25.14
C TRP A 30 -6.11 17.52 -24.24
N LEU A 31 -4.90 17.93 -24.65
CA LEU A 31 -3.69 17.80 -23.82
C LEU A 31 -3.82 18.56 -22.50
N GLY A 32 -4.35 19.77 -22.53
CA GLY A 32 -4.65 20.54 -21.32
C GLY A 32 -5.68 19.84 -20.40
N ALA A 33 -6.73 19.26 -21.00
CA ALA A 33 -7.72 18.50 -20.24
C ALA A 33 -7.13 17.23 -19.60
N LEU A 34 -6.21 16.53 -20.30
CA LEU A 34 -5.49 15.38 -19.76
C LEU A 34 -4.60 15.77 -18.57
N GLU A 35 -3.84 16.86 -18.72
CA GLU A 35 -3.00 17.41 -17.65
C GLU A 35 -3.83 17.77 -16.40
N GLU A 36 -4.91 18.52 -16.59
CA GLU A 36 -5.84 18.87 -15.51
C GLU A 36 -6.44 17.62 -14.84
N ALA A 37 -6.78 16.60 -15.62
CA ALA A 37 -7.36 15.37 -15.10
C ALA A 37 -6.37 14.59 -14.23
N LEU A 38 -5.10 14.49 -14.64
CA LEU A 38 -4.04 13.84 -13.86
C LEU A 38 -3.79 14.60 -12.54
N LEU A 39 -3.72 15.94 -12.58
CA LEU A 39 -3.55 16.77 -11.39
C LEU A 39 -4.74 16.64 -10.42
N ARG A 40 -5.96 16.64 -10.93
CA ARG A 40 -7.18 16.43 -10.10
C ARG A 40 -7.26 15.05 -9.48
N ALA A 41 -6.68 14.05 -10.13
CA ALA A 41 -6.55 12.71 -9.57
C ALA A 41 -5.48 12.62 -8.47
N ASP A 42 -4.80 13.73 -8.16
CA ASP A 42 -3.72 13.86 -7.17
C ASP A 42 -2.39 13.20 -7.62
N VAL A 43 -2.18 13.07 -8.93
CA VAL A 43 -0.85 12.74 -9.46
C VAL A 43 0.07 13.95 -9.23
N ALA A 44 1.26 13.72 -8.70
CA ALA A 44 2.21 14.80 -8.38
C ALA A 44 2.63 15.56 -9.64
N VAL A 45 2.74 16.89 -9.55
CA VAL A 45 3.19 17.76 -10.66
C VAL A 45 4.53 17.29 -11.23
N THR A 46 5.46 16.89 -10.35
CA THR A 46 6.77 16.33 -10.71
C THR A 46 6.71 15.08 -11.59
N LEU A 47 5.56 14.41 -11.64
CA LEU A 47 5.28 13.28 -12.53
C LEU A 47 4.44 13.68 -13.74
N VAL A 48 3.50 14.60 -13.56
CA VAL A 48 2.64 15.07 -14.63
C VAL A 48 3.46 15.79 -15.71
N ASP A 49 4.40 16.65 -15.32
CA ASP A 49 5.23 17.42 -16.24
C ASP A 49 5.99 16.54 -17.26
N PRO A 50 6.81 15.55 -16.85
CA PRO A 50 7.53 14.69 -17.79
C PRO A 50 6.59 13.79 -18.61
N VAL A 51 5.47 13.33 -18.05
CA VAL A 51 4.46 12.53 -18.78
C VAL A 51 3.82 13.39 -19.88
N MET A 52 3.47 14.63 -19.56
CA MET A 52 2.87 15.54 -20.52
C MET A 52 3.89 16.03 -21.56
N ALA A 53 5.15 16.22 -21.19
CA ALA A 53 6.21 16.53 -22.14
C ALA A 53 6.35 15.40 -23.18
N GLN A 54 6.43 14.15 -22.72
CA GLN A 54 6.46 12.97 -23.61
C GLN A 54 5.21 12.91 -24.53
N ALA A 55 4.03 13.18 -23.99
CA ALA A 55 2.80 13.19 -24.78
C ALA A 55 2.80 14.30 -25.86
N ARG A 56 3.35 15.48 -25.57
CA ARG A 56 3.51 16.58 -26.54
C ARG A 56 4.56 16.25 -27.61
N ASP A 57 5.66 15.66 -27.23
CA ASP A 57 6.72 15.24 -28.18
C ASP A 57 6.21 14.21 -29.18
N LEU A 58 5.44 13.22 -28.75
CA LEU A 58 4.79 12.26 -29.64
C LEU A 58 3.92 12.94 -30.71
N VAL A 59 3.16 13.95 -30.32
CA VAL A 59 2.28 14.67 -31.25
C VAL A 59 3.09 15.58 -32.18
N LEU A 60 4.05 16.33 -31.65
CA LEU A 60 4.76 17.38 -32.39
C LEU A 60 5.92 16.85 -33.24
N LEU A 61 6.66 15.85 -32.72
CA LEU A 61 7.88 15.37 -33.36
C LEU A 61 7.66 14.07 -34.14
N GLU A 62 6.79 13.18 -33.61
CA GLU A 62 6.54 11.88 -34.25
C GLU A 62 5.27 11.83 -35.09
N GLY A 63 4.45 12.91 -35.09
CA GLY A 63 3.21 13.00 -35.86
C GLY A 63 2.12 12.02 -35.38
N ILE A 64 2.23 11.54 -34.13
CA ILE A 64 1.25 10.67 -33.50
C ILE A 64 0.14 11.53 -32.91
N ASP A 65 -0.95 11.74 -33.68
CA ASP A 65 -2.01 12.69 -33.35
C ASP A 65 -3.34 12.03 -32.91
N THR A 66 -3.35 10.72 -32.69
CA THR A 66 -4.58 10.01 -32.29
C THR A 66 -4.62 9.80 -30.77
N VAL A 67 -5.77 10.10 -30.16
CA VAL A 67 -6.01 9.98 -28.71
C VAL A 67 -5.60 8.61 -28.14
N PRO A 68 -5.97 7.46 -28.73
CA PRO A 68 -5.57 6.15 -28.21
C PRO A 68 -4.06 5.98 -28.09
N LYS A 69 -3.29 6.37 -29.10
CA LYS A 69 -1.82 6.19 -29.11
C LYS A 69 -1.14 7.07 -28.05
N VAL A 70 -1.59 8.31 -27.90
CA VAL A 70 -1.06 9.21 -26.87
C VAL A 70 -1.43 8.71 -25.47
N LEU A 71 -2.66 8.22 -25.27
CA LEU A 71 -3.07 7.61 -24.00
C LEU A 71 -2.24 6.35 -23.68
N ASP A 72 -1.94 5.50 -24.65
CA ASP A 72 -1.10 4.31 -24.45
C ASP A 72 0.32 4.69 -24.01
N ALA A 73 0.89 5.76 -24.57
CA ALA A 73 2.19 6.27 -24.14
C ALA A 73 2.15 6.82 -22.71
N VAL A 74 1.12 7.62 -22.36
CA VAL A 74 0.89 8.13 -21.01
C VAL A 74 0.72 6.98 -20.01
N ARG A 75 -0.03 5.94 -20.36
CA ARG A 75 -0.18 4.73 -19.55
C ARG A 75 1.15 4.03 -19.32
N GLY A 76 1.93 3.84 -20.38
CA GLY A 76 3.27 3.26 -20.29
C GLY A 76 4.19 4.08 -19.36
N ALA A 77 4.12 5.41 -19.41
CA ALA A 77 4.86 6.28 -18.51
C ALA A 77 4.42 6.10 -17.04
N LEU A 78 3.12 6.07 -16.77
CA LEU A 78 2.58 5.86 -15.42
C LEU A 78 2.92 4.46 -14.88
N VAL A 79 2.88 3.42 -15.71
CA VAL A 79 3.30 2.06 -15.31
C VAL A 79 4.77 2.05 -14.89
N ARG A 80 5.65 2.73 -15.64
CA ARG A 80 7.08 2.83 -15.29
C ARG A 80 7.32 3.51 -13.93
N VAL A 81 6.51 4.52 -13.58
CA VAL A 81 6.59 5.19 -12.27
C VAL A 81 6.31 4.24 -11.11
N LEU A 82 5.36 3.33 -11.27
CA LEU A 82 5.01 2.35 -10.24
C LEU A 82 6.05 1.24 -10.08
N GLY A 83 6.96 1.11 -11.05
CA GLY A 83 7.97 0.05 -11.08
C GLY A 83 7.37 -1.32 -11.38
N ALA A 84 8.23 -2.29 -11.64
CA ALA A 84 7.85 -3.69 -11.84
C ALA A 84 8.60 -4.65 -10.91
N GLU A 85 9.60 -4.14 -10.18
CA GLU A 85 10.47 -4.94 -9.33
C GLU A 85 9.97 -4.94 -7.88
N ASP A 86 10.20 -6.05 -7.17
CA ASP A 86 9.92 -6.23 -5.74
C ASP A 86 8.45 -5.98 -5.29
N LEU A 87 7.49 -6.05 -6.20
CA LEU A 87 6.07 -5.85 -5.88
C LEU A 87 5.48 -7.00 -5.04
N ALA A 88 6.05 -8.20 -5.12
CA ALA A 88 5.62 -9.33 -4.31
C ALA A 88 6.05 -9.17 -2.85
N LEU A 89 5.30 -9.79 -1.95
CA LEU A 89 5.75 -9.94 -0.57
C LEU A 89 7.03 -10.80 -0.54
N ARG A 90 8.01 -10.38 0.22
CA ARG A 90 9.26 -11.13 0.37
C ARG A 90 8.97 -12.54 0.90
N THR A 91 9.61 -13.52 0.31
CA THR A 91 9.58 -14.90 0.78
C THR A 91 10.67 -15.10 1.84
N SER A 92 10.54 -16.14 2.64
CA SER A 92 11.56 -16.56 3.60
C SER A 92 11.82 -18.06 3.47
N THR A 93 13.08 -18.43 3.50
CA THR A 93 13.48 -19.86 3.58
C THR A 93 13.36 -20.39 5.00
N VAL A 94 13.32 -19.48 5.99
CA VAL A 94 13.17 -19.82 7.42
C VAL A 94 11.75 -19.50 7.86
N ARG A 95 11.07 -20.48 8.43
CA ARG A 95 9.70 -20.31 8.95
C ARG A 95 9.69 -20.05 10.45
N PRO A 96 8.70 -19.27 10.91
CA PRO A 96 7.72 -18.50 10.14
C PRO A 96 8.34 -17.28 9.45
N ARG A 97 7.86 -16.91 8.28
CA ARG A 97 8.10 -15.57 7.71
C ARG A 97 7.49 -14.53 8.65
N VAL A 98 8.22 -13.47 8.98
CA VAL A 98 7.77 -12.42 9.89
C VAL A 98 7.51 -11.14 9.14
N ILE A 99 6.27 -10.65 9.22
CA ILE A 99 5.81 -9.41 8.61
C ILE A 99 5.42 -8.43 9.72
N LEU A 100 6.04 -7.25 9.76
CA LEU A 100 5.65 -6.16 10.64
C LEU A 100 4.82 -5.14 9.86
N LEU A 101 3.68 -4.73 10.41
CA LEU A 101 2.89 -3.61 9.90
C LEU A 101 3.16 -2.37 10.73
N VAL A 102 3.68 -1.33 10.09
CA VAL A 102 3.99 -0.04 10.72
C VAL A 102 3.20 1.08 10.06
N GLY A 103 3.07 2.24 10.72
CA GLY A 103 2.34 3.38 10.18
C GLY A 103 1.56 4.11 11.27
N VAL A 104 0.99 5.26 10.94
CA VAL A 104 0.25 6.11 11.89
C VAL A 104 -1.09 5.50 12.30
N ASN A 105 -1.64 5.99 13.42
CA ASN A 105 -3.00 5.62 13.83
C ASN A 105 -4.01 6.03 12.76
N GLY A 106 -4.99 5.15 12.52
CA GLY A 106 -6.03 5.37 11.51
C GLY A 106 -5.61 5.04 10.07
N SER A 107 -4.34 4.68 9.80
CA SER A 107 -3.91 4.28 8.45
C SER A 107 -4.45 2.91 8.00
N GLY A 108 -5.05 2.13 8.89
CA GLY A 108 -5.63 0.83 8.56
C GLY A 108 -4.74 -0.39 8.85
N LYS A 109 -3.71 -0.28 9.71
CA LYS A 109 -2.80 -1.38 10.07
C LYS A 109 -3.53 -2.63 10.55
N THR A 110 -4.37 -2.50 11.57
CA THR A 110 -5.11 -3.62 12.17
C THR A 110 -6.00 -4.32 11.14
N THR A 111 -6.71 -3.55 10.31
CA THR A 111 -7.53 -4.09 9.23
C THR A 111 -6.67 -4.75 8.15
N THR A 112 -5.51 -4.16 7.82
CA THR A 112 -4.55 -4.73 6.87
C THR A 112 -3.98 -6.06 7.39
N ALA A 113 -3.65 -6.16 8.69
CA ALA A 113 -3.20 -7.41 9.32
C ALA A 113 -4.22 -8.53 9.11
N ALA A 114 -5.47 -8.26 9.41
CA ALA A 114 -6.56 -9.22 9.24
C ALA A 114 -6.77 -9.64 7.77
N LYS A 115 -6.82 -8.66 6.85
CA LYS A 115 -6.99 -8.91 5.41
C LYS A 115 -5.80 -9.69 4.83
N LEU A 116 -4.58 -9.38 5.26
CA LEU A 116 -3.38 -10.09 4.85
C LEU A 116 -3.40 -11.53 5.34
N ALA A 117 -3.77 -11.76 6.61
CA ALA A 117 -3.93 -13.10 7.16
C ALA A 117 -4.96 -13.92 6.37
N LYS A 118 -6.13 -13.33 6.06
CA LYS A 118 -7.16 -13.97 5.21
C LYS A 118 -6.58 -14.37 3.86
N ARG A 119 -5.92 -13.43 3.19
CA ARG A 119 -5.33 -13.66 1.87
C ARG A 119 -4.30 -14.80 1.89
N LEU A 120 -3.43 -14.85 2.90
CA LEU A 120 -2.43 -15.91 3.05
C LEU A 120 -3.09 -17.25 3.36
N LYS A 121 -4.11 -17.26 4.23
CA LYS A 121 -4.90 -18.47 4.53
C LYS A 121 -5.59 -19.01 3.27
N ASP A 122 -6.18 -18.15 2.45
CA ASP A 122 -6.80 -18.54 1.17
C ASP A 122 -5.77 -19.10 0.16
N ALA A 123 -4.52 -18.69 0.27
CA ALA A 123 -3.40 -19.23 -0.51
C ALA A 123 -2.81 -20.54 0.08
N GLY A 124 -3.42 -21.10 1.12
CA GLY A 124 -2.97 -22.35 1.76
C GLY A 124 -1.87 -22.18 2.81
N GLU A 125 -1.57 -20.95 3.22
CA GLU A 125 -0.65 -20.67 4.32
C GLU A 125 -1.35 -20.81 5.69
N SER A 126 -0.53 -20.97 6.75
CA SER A 126 -0.97 -21.01 8.15
C SER A 126 -0.48 -19.75 8.88
N PRO A 127 -1.16 -18.59 8.71
CA PRO A 127 -0.76 -17.34 9.34
C PRO A 127 -1.09 -17.34 10.84
N LEU A 128 -0.32 -16.55 11.61
CA LEU A 128 -0.56 -16.22 13.00
C LEU A 128 -0.53 -14.68 13.14
N LEU A 129 -1.53 -14.12 13.81
CA LEU A 129 -1.62 -12.68 14.09
C LEU A 129 -0.99 -12.34 15.44
N VAL A 130 -0.37 -11.16 15.55
CA VAL A 130 0.19 -10.63 16.79
C VAL A 130 -0.35 -9.22 17.02
N ALA A 131 -1.09 -9.03 18.13
CA ALA A 131 -1.65 -7.74 18.53
C ALA A 131 -0.63 -6.98 19.39
N ALA A 132 0.28 -6.26 18.73
CA ALA A 132 1.33 -5.50 19.37
C ALA A 132 1.05 -3.98 19.46
N ASP A 133 -0.14 -3.49 19.10
CA ASP A 133 -0.63 -2.14 19.42
C ASP A 133 -1.19 -2.12 20.85
N THR A 134 -0.29 -2.26 21.85
CA THR A 134 -0.67 -2.42 23.26
C THR A 134 -1.22 -1.17 23.90
N PHE A 135 -0.96 -0.02 23.32
CA PHE A 135 -1.47 1.25 23.82
C PHE A 135 -2.97 1.48 23.53
N ARG A 136 -3.54 0.65 22.69
CA ARG A 136 -4.95 0.75 22.29
C ARG A 136 -5.69 -0.57 22.57
N ALA A 137 -6.31 -0.66 23.75
CA ALA A 137 -7.11 -1.83 24.11
C ALA A 137 -8.11 -2.22 22.99
N ALA A 138 -8.79 -1.22 22.40
CA ALA A 138 -9.70 -1.43 21.28
C ALA A 138 -9.02 -1.99 20.01
N ALA A 139 -7.73 -1.73 19.77
CA ALA A 139 -7.01 -2.33 18.64
C ALA A 139 -6.73 -3.81 18.88
N ILE A 140 -6.37 -4.18 20.11
CA ILE A 140 -6.19 -5.58 20.51
C ILE A 140 -7.51 -6.34 20.32
N GLU A 141 -8.61 -5.82 20.89
CA GLU A 141 -9.94 -6.42 20.78
C GLU A 141 -10.39 -6.52 19.31
N GLN A 142 -10.14 -5.49 18.51
CA GLN A 142 -10.46 -5.49 17.09
C GLN A 142 -9.72 -6.60 16.34
N LEU A 143 -8.40 -6.76 16.58
CA LEU A 143 -7.62 -7.81 15.92
C LEU A 143 -8.04 -9.20 16.37
N GLN A 144 -8.36 -9.38 17.65
CA GLN A 144 -8.91 -10.63 18.18
C GLN A 144 -10.27 -10.99 17.56
N ALA A 145 -11.18 -10.01 17.40
CA ALA A 145 -12.46 -10.21 16.73
C ALA A 145 -12.28 -10.60 15.25
N TRP A 146 -11.32 -9.99 14.54
CA TRP A 146 -10.95 -10.41 13.19
C TRP A 146 -10.38 -11.82 13.16
N ALA A 147 -9.46 -12.15 14.06
CA ALA A 147 -8.84 -13.45 14.17
C ALA A 147 -9.89 -14.57 14.35
N ALA A 148 -10.84 -14.37 15.29
CA ALA A 148 -11.95 -15.29 15.52
C ALA A 148 -12.83 -15.46 14.27
N ARG A 149 -13.20 -14.36 13.61
CA ARG A 149 -14.02 -14.38 12.37
C ARG A 149 -13.34 -15.12 11.22
N LEU A 150 -12.01 -14.99 11.11
CA LEU A 150 -11.22 -15.59 10.04
C LEU A 150 -10.73 -17.00 10.40
N ASP A 151 -10.97 -17.44 11.62
CA ASP A 151 -10.39 -18.69 12.16
C ASP A 151 -8.86 -18.71 11.95
N VAL A 152 -8.19 -17.67 12.46
CA VAL A 152 -6.73 -17.48 12.44
C VAL A 152 -6.26 -17.32 13.88
N PRO A 153 -5.20 -18.04 14.32
CA PRO A 153 -4.69 -17.89 15.67
C PRO A 153 -4.12 -16.47 15.88
N VAL A 154 -4.28 -15.97 17.11
CA VAL A 154 -3.76 -14.66 17.52
C VAL A 154 -3.01 -14.77 18.86
N VAL A 155 -1.88 -14.06 18.94
CA VAL A 155 -1.17 -13.77 20.20
C VAL A 155 -1.43 -12.30 20.53
N ALA A 156 -1.96 -12.06 21.72
CA ALA A 156 -2.27 -10.70 22.18
C ALA A 156 -1.65 -10.47 23.55
N GLY A 157 -1.05 -9.29 23.72
CA GLY A 157 -0.56 -8.82 25.00
C GLY A 157 -1.66 -8.19 25.86
N LYS A 158 -1.29 -7.86 27.10
CA LYS A 158 -2.12 -7.01 27.93
C LYS A 158 -2.04 -5.56 27.47
N PRO A 159 -3.09 -4.74 27.67
CA PRO A 159 -2.98 -3.30 27.48
C PRO A 159 -1.77 -2.74 28.24
N ASP A 160 -1.10 -1.77 27.65
CA ASP A 160 0.13 -1.12 28.15
C ASP A 160 1.34 -2.06 28.35
N GLY A 161 1.27 -3.29 27.84
CA GLY A 161 2.41 -4.22 27.81
C GLY A 161 3.51 -3.76 26.82
N ASP A 162 4.71 -4.35 26.92
CA ASP A 162 5.81 -4.07 26.00
C ASP A 162 5.55 -4.67 24.61
N PRO A 163 5.37 -3.86 23.55
CA PRO A 163 5.12 -4.34 22.20
C PRO A 163 6.18 -5.31 21.68
N ALA A 164 7.45 -5.06 22.04
CA ALA A 164 8.54 -5.91 21.60
C ALA A 164 8.51 -7.31 22.24
N ALA A 165 8.09 -7.41 23.51
CA ALA A 165 7.91 -8.70 24.17
C ALA A 165 6.78 -9.50 23.49
N ILE A 166 5.68 -8.85 23.14
CA ILE A 166 4.54 -9.51 22.47
C ILE A 166 4.91 -9.99 21.08
N VAL A 167 5.71 -9.22 20.33
CA VAL A 167 6.24 -9.66 19.03
C VAL A 167 7.15 -10.88 19.20
N PHE A 168 8.02 -10.86 20.23
CA PHE A 168 8.86 -12.02 20.54
C PHE A 168 8.02 -13.27 20.82
N ASP A 169 7.05 -13.15 21.73
CA ASP A 169 6.15 -14.25 22.10
C ASP A 169 5.34 -14.75 20.89
N GLY A 170 4.89 -13.84 20.05
CA GLY A 170 4.17 -14.16 18.82
C GLY A 170 5.02 -14.96 17.82
N ILE A 171 6.28 -14.58 17.64
CA ILE A 171 7.21 -15.31 16.77
C ILE A 171 7.53 -16.69 17.38
N ALA A 172 7.80 -16.77 18.68
CA ALA A 172 8.03 -18.02 19.40
C ALA A 172 6.82 -18.96 19.30
N ALA A 173 5.61 -18.43 19.49
CA ALA A 173 4.37 -19.18 19.31
C ALA A 173 4.19 -19.66 17.86
N GLY A 174 4.55 -18.83 16.87
CA GLY A 174 4.53 -19.18 15.45
C GLY A 174 5.45 -20.36 15.13
N ILE A 175 6.68 -20.35 15.68
CA ILE A 175 7.64 -21.45 15.57
C ILE A 175 7.05 -22.74 16.19
N ALA A 176 6.57 -22.63 17.43
CA ALA A 176 6.04 -23.78 18.18
C ALA A 176 4.80 -24.41 17.51
N ARG A 177 3.98 -23.59 16.81
CA ARG A 177 2.76 -24.05 16.12
C ARG A 177 3.00 -24.45 14.67
N GLY A 178 4.21 -24.32 14.14
CA GLY A 178 4.51 -24.56 12.72
C GLY A 178 3.83 -23.59 11.77
N SER A 179 3.55 -22.36 12.22
CA SER A 179 2.96 -21.32 11.36
C SER A 179 3.89 -21.00 10.18
N THR A 180 3.32 -20.72 9.02
CA THR A 180 4.11 -20.29 7.84
C THR A 180 4.49 -18.83 7.89
N THR A 181 3.61 -18.00 8.47
CA THR A 181 3.77 -16.54 8.53
C THR A 181 3.26 -16.00 9.87
N VAL A 182 4.01 -15.08 10.47
CA VAL A 182 3.60 -14.25 11.61
C VAL A 182 3.42 -12.82 11.14
N ILE A 183 2.25 -12.22 11.44
CA ILE A 183 1.90 -10.84 11.06
C ILE A 183 1.68 -10.05 12.34
N ALA A 184 2.52 -9.05 12.60
CA ALA A 184 2.42 -8.20 13.79
C ALA A 184 1.84 -6.82 13.44
N ASP A 185 0.73 -6.48 14.11
CA ASP A 185 0.12 -5.15 14.10
C ASP A 185 0.75 -4.31 15.20
N THR A 186 1.47 -3.23 14.85
CA THR A 186 2.21 -2.39 15.80
C THR A 186 1.50 -1.08 16.11
N ALA A 187 1.94 -0.38 17.15
CA ALA A 187 1.47 0.96 17.51
C ALA A 187 1.75 2.00 16.41
N GLY A 188 0.99 3.11 16.42
CA GLY A 188 1.11 4.18 15.42
C GLY A 188 0.92 5.59 15.99
N ARG A 189 1.35 5.87 17.23
CA ARG A 189 1.15 7.15 17.90
C ARG A 189 2.11 8.24 17.42
N LEU A 190 1.66 9.09 16.51
CA LEU A 190 2.50 10.12 15.91
C LEU A 190 2.81 11.30 16.84
N HIS A 191 1.95 11.62 17.80
CA HIS A 191 2.14 12.75 18.71
C HIS A 191 3.32 12.57 19.69
N THR A 192 3.85 11.34 19.82
CA THR A 192 5.08 11.00 20.51
C THR A 192 6.13 10.44 19.54
N LYS A 193 6.39 11.16 18.44
CA LYS A 193 7.13 10.66 17.27
C LYS A 193 8.47 10.00 17.61
N ALA A 194 9.30 10.65 18.45
CA ALA A 194 10.62 10.09 18.81
C ALA A 194 10.47 8.77 19.56
N HIS A 195 9.61 8.71 20.57
CA HIS A 195 9.39 7.51 21.38
C HIS A 195 8.82 6.35 20.55
N LEU A 196 7.90 6.63 19.62
CA LEU A 196 7.38 5.62 18.70
C LEU A 196 8.48 5.04 17.79
N MET A 197 9.37 5.88 17.27
CA MET A 197 10.45 5.42 16.38
C MET A 197 11.46 4.55 17.15
N ASP A 198 11.80 4.92 18.40
CA ASP A 198 12.65 4.12 19.28
C ASP A 198 12.01 2.76 19.60
N GLU A 199 10.70 2.74 19.89
CA GLU A 199 9.94 1.54 20.17
C GLU A 199 9.90 0.60 18.95
N LEU A 200 9.63 1.13 17.77
CA LEU A 200 9.65 0.34 16.53
C LEU A 200 11.05 -0.23 16.24
N GLY A 201 12.10 0.55 16.44
CA GLY A 201 13.48 0.05 16.35
C GLY A 201 13.76 -1.07 17.34
N LYS A 202 13.18 -1.00 18.57
CA LYS A 202 13.24 -2.09 19.55
C LYS A 202 12.49 -3.33 19.06
N VAL A 203 11.29 -3.18 18.52
CA VAL A 203 10.47 -4.27 17.96
C VAL A 203 11.24 -5.00 16.85
N VAL A 204 11.84 -4.28 15.91
CA VAL A 204 12.66 -4.86 14.82
C VAL A 204 13.85 -5.66 15.39
N ARG A 205 14.60 -5.09 16.32
CA ARG A 205 15.74 -5.79 16.95
C ARG A 205 15.31 -7.05 17.68
N VAL A 206 14.18 -6.99 18.39
CA VAL A 206 13.66 -8.13 19.15
C VAL A 206 13.10 -9.22 18.22
N ALA A 207 12.46 -8.86 17.11
CA ALA A 207 12.06 -9.83 16.08
C ALA A 207 13.28 -10.61 15.55
N GLY A 208 14.40 -9.92 15.29
CA GLY A 208 15.66 -10.55 14.88
C GLY A 208 16.28 -11.48 15.93
N ARG A 209 16.02 -11.24 17.23
CA ARG A 209 16.44 -12.15 18.34
C ARG A 209 15.53 -13.37 18.45
N ALA A 210 14.22 -13.19 18.19
CA ALA A 210 13.25 -14.29 18.24
C ALA A 210 13.47 -15.29 17.10
N ARG A 211 13.81 -14.77 15.91
CA ARG A 211 14.16 -15.56 14.72
C ARG A 211 15.25 -14.83 13.92
N ALA A 212 16.38 -15.48 13.70
CA ALA A 212 17.49 -14.89 12.94
C ALA A 212 17.02 -14.45 11.55
N GLY A 213 17.36 -13.22 11.17
CA GLY A 213 16.96 -12.60 9.92
C GLY A 213 15.54 -12.01 9.88
N ALA A 214 14.78 -12.07 10.98
CA ALA A 214 13.50 -11.37 11.07
C ALA A 214 13.70 -9.87 11.40
N PRO A 215 12.75 -9.01 11.01
CA PRO A 215 11.60 -9.32 10.15
C PRO A 215 12.00 -9.53 8.68
N ASP A 216 11.29 -10.38 7.94
CA ASP A 216 11.49 -10.57 6.50
C ASP A 216 10.89 -9.43 5.69
N GLU A 217 9.80 -8.86 6.21
CA GLU A 217 9.07 -7.78 5.57
C GLU A 217 8.64 -6.75 6.62
N VAL A 218 8.84 -5.47 6.34
CA VAL A 218 8.27 -4.36 7.10
C VAL A 218 7.41 -3.54 6.16
N LEU A 219 6.09 -3.63 6.32
CA LEU A 219 5.11 -2.97 5.47
C LEU A 219 4.63 -1.68 6.15
N LEU A 220 4.88 -0.55 5.51
CA LEU A 220 4.33 0.73 5.92
C LEU A 220 2.92 0.89 5.35
N VAL A 221 1.94 1.00 6.23
CA VAL A 221 0.54 1.20 5.87
C VAL A 221 0.22 2.68 5.84
N LEU A 222 -0.12 3.18 4.65
CA LEU A 222 -0.46 4.57 4.38
C LEU A 222 -1.93 4.70 3.99
N ASP A 223 -2.57 5.76 4.47
CA ASP A 223 -3.91 6.15 4.04
C ASP A 223 -3.82 6.86 2.68
N GLY A 224 -4.48 6.33 1.66
CA GLY A 224 -4.51 6.91 0.31
C GLY A 224 -5.17 8.29 0.24
N THR A 225 -5.85 8.73 1.30
CA THR A 225 -6.42 10.08 1.40
C THR A 225 -5.45 11.09 2.05
N ALA A 226 -4.34 10.61 2.64
CA ALA A 226 -3.39 11.46 3.34
C ALA A 226 -2.55 12.29 2.36
N GLY A 227 -2.35 13.57 2.70
CA GLY A 227 -1.56 14.52 1.91
C GLY A 227 -0.04 14.39 2.14
N GLN A 228 0.72 15.46 1.85
CA GLN A 228 2.20 15.52 1.94
C GLN A 228 2.76 15.09 3.30
N ASN A 229 2.06 15.34 4.39
CA ASN A 229 2.50 14.92 5.73
C ASN A 229 2.73 13.40 5.84
N ALA A 230 2.04 12.58 5.02
CA ALA A 230 2.24 11.14 5.00
C ALA A 230 3.63 10.75 4.49
N ILE A 231 4.19 11.51 3.56
CA ILE A 231 5.52 11.25 2.99
C ILE A 231 6.62 11.49 4.02
N GLU A 232 6.55 12.61 4.75
CA GLU A 232 7.53 12.90 5.83
C GLU A 232 7.46 11.87 6.95
N GLN A 233 6.23 11.43 7.29
CA GLN A 233 6.02 10.36 8.25
C GLN A 233 6.66 9.06 7.76
N ALA A 234 6.44 8.70 6.49
CA ALA A 234 6.95 7.50 5.87
C ALA A 234 8.50 7.43 5.93
N ARG A 235 9.18 8.55 5.70
CA ARG A 235 10.65 8.66 5.85
C ARG A 235 11.10 8.32 7.27
N GLY A 236 10.37 8.81 8.29
CA GLY A 236 10.65 8.50 9.69
C GLY A 236 10.49 7.01 10.01
N PHE A 237 9.41 6.38 9.55
CA PHE A 237 9.20 4.94 9.70
C PHE A 237 10.27 4.12 8.97
N THR A 238 10.68 4.54 7.77
CA THR A 238 11.73 3.87 7.00
C THR A 238 13.06 3.90 7.73
N ALA A 239 13.44 5.05 8.29
CA ALA A 239 14.67 5.19 9.07
C ALA A 239 14.66 4.35 10.36
N ALA A 240 13.52 4.25 11.05
CA ALA A 240 13.38 3.57 12.33
C ALA A 240 13.24 2.05 12.22
N ALA A 241 12.48 1.58 11.22
CA ALA A 241 12.07 0.18 11.12
C ALA A 241 12.58 -0.53 9.86
N GLY A 242 13.25 0.15 8.92
CA GLY A 242 13.74 -0.45 7.69
C GLY A 242 12.60 -0.93 6.79
N VAL A 243 11.66 -0.03 6.45
CA VAL A 243 10.50 -0.34 5.60
C VAL A 243 10.94 -0.96 4.28
N THR A 244 10.32 -2.05 3.89
CA THR A 244 10.64 -2.84 2.69
C THR A 244 9.57 -2.74 1.61
N GLY A 245 8.39 -2.24 1.95
CA GLY A 245 7.29 -2.07 1.02
C GLY A 245 6.12 -1.30 1.61
N LEU A 246 5.22 -0.87 0.74
CA LEU A 246 4.09 -0.02 1.07
C LEU A 246 2.77 -0.75 0.91
N VAL A 247 1.82 -0.44 1.78
CA VAL A 247 0.40 -0.79 1.64
C VAL A 247 -0.39 0.51 1.61
N ILE A 248 -1.15 0.75 0.55
CA ILE A 248 -1.99 1.95 0.43
C ILE A 248 -3.44 1.55 0.63
N THR A 249 -4.09 2.13 1.64
CA THR A 249 -5.46 1.80 2.06
C THR A 249 -6.45 2.89 1.65
N LYS A 250 -7.76 2.61 1.82
CA LYS A 250 -8.88 3.54 1.64
C LYS A 250 -9.00 4.12 0.21
N LEU A 251 -8.56 3.36 -0.78
CA LEU A 251 -8.65 3.80 -2.18
C LEU A 251 -10.09 3.84 -2.70
N ASP A 252 -11.00 3.08 -2.10
CA ASP A 252 -12.44 3.07 -2.41
C ASP A 252 -13.17 4.35 -1.98
N GLY A 253 -12.65 5.04 -0.97
CA GLY A 253 -13.21 6.30 -0.43
C GLY A 253 -12.79 7.56 -1.18
N THR A 254 -11.83 7.48 -2.11
CA THR A 254 -11.21 8.67 -2.71
C THR A 254 -11.37 8.73 -4.22
N ALA A 255 -11.48 9.94 -4.75
CA ALA A 255 -11.30 10.24 -6.18
C ALA A 255 -9.79 10.45 -6.54
N LYS A 256 -8.89 10.24 -5.58
CA LYS A 256 -7.47 10.59 -5.67
C LYS A 256 -6.55 9.37 -5.77
N GLY A 257 -6.88 8.43 -6.64
CA GLY A 257 -6.03 7.24 -6.89
C GLY A 257 -4.59 7.58 -7.31
N GLY A 258 -4.36 8.79 -7.81
CA GLY A 258 -3.04 9.31 -8.14
C GLY A 258 -2.08 9.45 -6.96
N ALA A 259 -2.58 9.47 -5.72
CA ALA A 259 -1.73 9.45 -4.52
C ALA A 259 -0.78 8.24 -4.48
N VAL A 260 -1.16 7.12 -5.11
CA VAL A 260 -0.30 5.93 -5.24
C VAL A 260 0.97 6.25 -6.01
N PHE A 261 0.86 6.99 -7.11
CA PHE A 261 2.02 7.41 -7.92
C PHE A 261 2.94 8.35 -7.14
N ARG A 262 2.35 9.31 -6.40
CA ARG A 262 3.11 10.24 -5.55
C ARG A 262 3.91 9.47 -4.51
N VAL A 263 3.27 8.59 -3.78
CA VAL A 263 3.91 7.79 -2.72
C VAL A 263 5.02 6.93 -3.29
N ALA A 264 4.79 6.25 -4.43
CA ALA A 264 5.79 5.42 -5.09
C ALA A 264 7.02 6.24 -5.52
N SER A 265 6.80 7.40 -6.16
CA SER A 265 7.88 8.24 -6.69
C SER A 265 8.70 8.95 -5.61
N GLU A 266 8.06 9.42 -4.52
CA GLU A 266 8.73 10.19 -3.48
C GLU A 266 9.45 9.33 -2.44
N LEU A 267 8.96 8.11 -2.19
CA LEU A 267 9.55 7.21 -1.21
C LEU A 267 10.55 6.22 -1.82
N HIS A 268 10.50 5.99 -3.13
CA HIS A 268 11.30 4.97 -3.83
C HIS A 268 11.18 3.59 -3.17
N LEU A 269 9.99 3.26 -2.68
CA LEU A 269 9.65 1.98 -2.08
C LEU A 269 8.55 1.31 -2.91
N PRO A 270 8.60 -0.02 -3.10
CA PRO A 270 7.58 -0.73 -3.87
C PRO A 270 6.22 -0.68 -3.15
N VAL A 271 5.19 -0.29 -3.87
CA VAL A 271 3.80 -0.48 -3.40
C VAL A 271 3.44 -1.93 -3.64
N LYS A 272 3.21 -2.70 -2.58
CA LYS A 272 2.98 -4.15 -2.67
C LYS A 272 1.51 -4.53 -2.62
N LEU A 273 0.73 -3.79 -1.82
CA LEU A 273 -0.68 -4.11 -1.59
C LEU A 273 -1.54 -2.84 -1.62
N LEU A 274 -2.78 -3.00 -2.10
CA LEU A 274 -3.79 -1.95 -2.17
C LEU A 274 -5.05 -2.38 -1.39
N GLY A 275 -5.50 -1.52 -0.46
CA GLY A 275 -6.77 -1.65 0.23
C GLY A 275 -7.85 -0.92 -0.55
N VAL A 276 -8.81 -1.67 -1.10
CA VAL A 276 -9.80 -1.18 -2.07
C VAL A 276 -11.24 -1.30 -1.58
N GLY A 277 -11.45 -1.48 -0.29
CA GLY A 277 -12.78 -1.60 0.32
C GLY A 277 -12.70 -2.10 1.76
N GLU A 278 -13.84 -2.41 2.37
CA GLU A 278 -13.97 -2.72 3.80
C GLU A 278 -14.00 -4.22 4.13
N THR A 279 -14.24 -5.09 3.15
CA THR A 279 -14.34 -6.53 3.39
C THR A 279 -12.96 -7.19 3.54
N ALA A 280 -12.91 -8.38 4.13
CA ALA A 280 -11.67 -9.13 4.31
C ALA A 280 -10.97 -9.49 2.98
N ALA A 281 -11.69 -9.52 1.86
CA ALA A 281 -11.15 -9.78 0.53
C ALA A 281 -10.60 -8.53 -0.18
N ASP A 282 -10.84 -7.33 0.38
CA ASP A 282 -10.50 -6.06 -0.26
C ASP A 282 -9.05 -5.61 0.03
N LEU A 283 -8.12 -6.55 -0.04
CA LEU A 283 -6.68 -6.30 -0.06
C LEU A 283 -6.09 -7.03 -1.28
N VAL A 284 -5.70 -6.27 -2.28
CA VAL A 284 -5.21 -6.82 -3.55
C VAL A 284 -3.72 -6.55 -3.74
N PRO A 285 -2.96 -7.43 -4.40
CA PRO A 285 -1.59 -7.14 -4.75
C PRO A 285 -1.54 -6.00 -5.76
N MET A 286 -0.43 -5.26 -5.72
CA MET A 286 -0.15 -4.26 -6.72
C MET A 286 0.17 -4.93 -8.06
N ASP A 287 -0.57 -4.55 -9.06
CA ASP A 287 -0.30 -4.80 -10.47
C ASP A 287 -0.32 -3.43 -11.17
N PRO A 288 0.85 -2.90 -11.56
CA PRO A 288 0.95 -1.57 -12.17
C PRO A 288 0.08 -1.40 -13.40
N LEU A 289 0.03 -2.42 -14.26
CA LEU A 289 -0.76 -2.36 -15.49
C LEU A 289 -2.27 -2.35 -15.18
N ALA A 290 -2.72 -3.28 -14.33
CA ALA A 290 -4.12 -3.34 -13.92
C ALA A 290 -4.53 -2.07 -13.15
N PHE A 291 -3.64 -1.47 -12.36
CA PHE A 291 -3.90 -0.23 -11.63
C PHE A 291 -4.06 0.95 -12.59
N VAL A 292 -3.15 1.12 -13.54
CA VAL A 292 -3.24 2.19 -14.55
C VAL A 292 -4.45 1.98 -15.45
N ASP A 293 -4.77 0.73 -15.84
CA ASP A 293 -5.96 0.39 -16.63
C ASP A 293 -7.27 0.67 -15.87
N ALA A 294 -7.26 0.58 -14.54
CA ALA A 294 -8.40 0.95 -13.71
C ALA A 294 -8.63 2.47 -13.66
N LEU A 295 -7.58 3.28 -13.82
CA LEU A 295 -7.65 4.74 -13.87
C LEU A 295 -7.88 5.29 -15.28
N LEU A 296 -7.12 4.80 -16.25
CA LEU A 296 -7.16 5.18 -17.66
C LEU A 296 -7.44 3.94 -18.50
N PRO A 297 -8.69 3.52 -18.63
CA PRO A 297 -9.05 2.31 -19.37
C PRO A 297 -8.66 2.42 -20.85
N ARG A 298 -8.43 1.27 -21.46
CA ARG A 298 -8.20 1.17 -22.91
C ARG A 298 -9.48 1.55 -23.65
N SER A 299 -9.31 2.36 -24.68
CA SER A 299 -10.38 2.78 -25.58
C SER A 299 -10.93 1.60 -26.41
#